data_3bfdaea0122b18676ba4f6dba2f84249
#
_entry.id   3bfdaea0122b18676ba4f6dba2f84249
#
_cell.length_a   1.000
_cell.length_b   1.000
_cell.length_c   1.000
_cell.angle_alpha   90.00
_cell.angle_beta   90.00
_cell.angle_gamma   90.00
#
_symmetry.space_group_name_H-M   'P 1'
#
loop_
_entity.id
_entity.type
_entity.pdbx_description
1 polymer ?
#
loop_
_entity_poly.entity_id
_entity_poly.type
_entity_poly.pdbx_seq_one_letter_code
_entity_poly.pdbx_strand_id
1 'polypeptide(L)'
;KGKPRVRMEVLPQYKAQRPPMDPDLHAQFPMIKELLAALNVPILQSEGWEGDDILGTMARLGEEAGCDMLLVTGDRDMYQLVTEHVNVVSTRKGLSEVAIRTPESVDDLDHGITPARVPDFYGLKGDTSDNIPGVPGIGPKKASALIAQYGSLDEVIAHADEVKGKMGENLRAHIDDALLSRKVATIRTDAPVELDFEATSFPAFSADE
;
A
#
# COMPACT_ATOMS: atom_id res chain seq x y z
N LYS A 1 -12.19 12.79 -5.22
CA LYS A 1 -11.14 13.33 -4.36
C LYS A 1 -11.75 13.73 -3.03
N GLY A 2 -11.59 12.96 -2.00
CA GLY A 2 -12.16 13.19 -0.69
C GLY A 2 -11.30 12.51 0.38
N LYS A 3 -11.68 12.66 1.64
CA LYS A 3 -11.05 11.91 2.74
C LYS A 3 -11.32 10.42 2.54
N PRO A 4 -10.37 9.52 2.88
CA PRO A 4 -10.53 8.08 2.74
C PRO A 4 -11.57 7.56 3.75
N ARG A 5 -12.84 7.62 3.39
CA ARG A 5 -13.96 7.29 4.28
C ARG A 5 -13.82 5.90 4.88
N VAL A 6 -13.47 4.93 4.06
CA VAL A 6 -13.34 3.54 4.47
C VAL A 6 -12.36 3.34 5.63
N ARG A 7 -11.18 4.01 5.56
CA ARG A 7 -10.18 3.95 6.65
C ARG A 7 -10.56 4.82 7.84
N MET A 8 -11.15 5.98 7.59
CA MET A 8 -11.57 6.89 8.66
C MET A 8 -12.76 6.37 9.48
N GLU A 9 -13.61 5.52 8.93
CA GLU A 9 -14.65 4.82 9.68
C GLU A 9 -14.05 3.84 10.71
N VAL A 10 -12.89 3.26 10.39
CA VAL A 10 -12.17 2.30 11.24
C VAL A 10 -11.20 3.00 12.18
N LEU A 11 -10.48 4.03 11.69
CA LEU A 11 -9.50 4.82 12.43
C LEU A 11 -9.74 6.31 12.15
N PRO A 12 -10.57 7.02 12.95
CA PRO A 12 -10.93 8.43 12.71
C PRO A 12 -9.75 9.39 12.58
N GLN A 13 -8.63 9.10 13.26
CA GLN A 13 -7.39 9.88 13.21
C GLN A 13 -6.45 9.48 12.06
N TYR A 14 -6.83 8.60 11.16
CA TYR A 14 -6.03 8.21 10.01
C TYR A 14 -5.61 9.43 9.18
N LYS A 15 -4.30 9.60 8.98
CA LYS A 15 -3.69 10.74 8.25
C LYS A 15 -4.07 12.14 8.79
N ALA A 16 -4.60 12.24 10.03
CA ALA A 16 -5.09 13.50 10.58
C ALA A 16 -3.99 14.55 10.77
N GLN A 17 -2.74 14.13 11.00
CA GLN A 17 -1.59 15.02 11.19
C GLN A 17 -0.96 15.50 9.86
N ARG A 18 -1.40 14.98 8.70
CA ARG A 18 -0.86 15.43 7.42
C ARG A 18 -1.25 16.89 7.17
N PRO A 19 -0.29 17.76 6.86
CA PRO A 19 -0.60 19.14 6.52
C PRO A 19 -1.46 19.18 5.24
N PRO A 20 -2.29 20.20 5.07
CA PRO A 20 -3.01 20.40 3.81
C PRO A 20 -2.00 20.53 2.65
N MET A 21 -2.43 20.11 1.47
CA MET A 21 -1.63 20.23 0.26
C MET A 21 -1.37 21.72 -0.01
N ASP A 22 -0.15 22.02 -0.44
CA ASP A 22 0.23 23.36 -0.89
C ASP A 22 -0.76 23.88 -1.95
N PRO A 23 -1.31 25.11 -1.80
CA PRO A 23 -2.26 25.66 -2.75
C PRO A 23 -1.74 25.73 -4.20
N ASP A 24 -0.45 26.00 -4.39
CA ASP A 24 0.16 26.09 -5.73
C ASP A 24 0.23 24.70 -6.38
N LEU A 25 0.53 23.66 -5.59
CA LEU A 25 0.46 22.28 -6.07
C LEU A 25 -0.99 21.87 -6.36
N HIS A 26 -1.94 22.26 -5.49
CA HIS A 26 -3.36 21.97 -5.71
C HIS A 26 -3.88 22.57 -7.02
N ALA A 27 -3.45 23.80 -7.36
CA ALA A 27 -3.84 24.50 -8.58
C ALA A 27 -3.34 23.80 -9.87
N GLN A 28 -2.31 22.97 -9.80
CA GLN A 28 -1.75 22.25 -10.96
C GLN A 28 -2.55 20.98 -11.31
N PHE A 29 -3.35 20.43 -10.41
CA PHE A 29 -4.09 19.20 -10.69
C PHE A 29 -5.06 19.28 -11.89
N PRO A 30 -5.82 20.35 -12.09
CA PRO A 30 -6.65 20.48 -13.30
C PRO A 30 -5.82 20.40 -14.59
N MET A 31 -4.68 21.09 -14.63
CA MET A 31 -3.78 21.10 -15.80
C MET A 31 -3.21 19.70 -16.08
N ILE A 32 -2.81 18.98 -15.04
CA ILE A 32 -2.35 17.58 -15.17
C ILE A 32 -3.45 16.71 -15.77
N LYS A 33 -4.70 16.86 -15.31
CA LYS A 33 -5.82 16.10 -15.84
C LYS A 33 -6.12 16.43 -17.30
N GLU A 34 -6.07 17.71 -17.69
CA GLU A 34 -6.21 18.15 -19.08
C GLU A 34 -5.12 17.54 -19.96
N LEU A 35 -3.86 17.55 -19.50
CA LEU A 35 -2.75 16.93 -20.21
C LEU A 35 -2.96 15.42 -20.39
N LEU A 36 -3.31 14.71 -19.33
CA LEU A 36 -3.56 13.27 -19.39
C LEU A 36 -4.72 12.93 -20.34
N ALA A 37 -5.79 13.74 -20.31
CA ALA A 37 -6.91 13.58 -21.25
C ALA A 37 -6.47 13.82 -22.70
N ALA A 38 -5.64 14.84 -22.96
CA ALA A 38 -5.10 15.10 -24.30
C ALA A 38 -4.18 13.98 -24.80
N LEU A 39 -3.52 13.28 -23.88
CA LEU A 39 -2.67 12.12 -24.19
C LEU A 39 -3.44 10.79 -24.22
N ASN A 40 -4.78 10.81 -24.11
CA ASN A 40 -5.62 9.63 -23.97
C ASN A 40 -5.19 8.69 -22.84
N VAL A 41 -4.61 9.24 -21.74
CA VAL A 41 -4.30 8.47 -20.55
C VAL A 41 -5.52 8.45 -19.63
N PRO A 42 -6.13 7.28 -19.38
CA PRO A 42 -7.32 7.19 -18.55
C PRO A 42 -7.03 7.53 -17.10
N ILE A 43 -7.98 8.24 -16.45
CA ILE A 43 -7.90 8.64 -15.07
C ILE A 43 -9.01 7.94 -14.29
N LEU A 44 -8.64 7.06 -13.36
CA LEU A 44 -9.59 6.39 -12.48
C LEU A 44 -9.70 7.14 -11.15
N GLN A 45 -10.92 7.37 -10.70
CA GLN A 45 -11.22 8.01 -9.43
C GLN A 45 -12.47 7.41 -8.81
N SER A 46 -12.45 7.22 -7.50
CA SER A 46 -13.63 6.84 -6.73
C SER A 46 -13.70 7.66 -5.44
N GLU A 47 -14.85 8.24 -5.14
CA GLU A 47 -15.02 9.07 -3.96
C GLU A 47 -14.98 8.22 -2.68
N GLY A 48 -14.18 8.66 -1.70
CA GLY A 48 -14.03 7.98 -0.42
C GLY A 48 -13.01 6.84 -0.42
N TRP A 49 -12.41 6.53 -1.58
CA TRP A 49 -11.35 5.54 -1.74
C TRP A 49 -10.00 6.22 -1.95
N GLU A 50 -8.93 5.55 -1.56
CA GLU A 50 -7.57 6.01 -1.84
C GLU A 50 -7.09 5.53 -3.22
N GLY A 51 -6.09 6.24 -3.76
CA GLY A 51 -5.42 5.81 -4.99
C GLY A 51 -4.86 4.39 -4.86
N ASP A 52 -4.38 4.03 -3.68
CA ASP A 52 -3.81 2.73 -3.35
C ASP A 52 -4.84 1.60 -3.48
N ASP A 53 -6.08 1.84 -3.04
CA ASP A 53 -7.17 0.86 -3.18
C ASP A 53 -7.60 0.71 -4.64
N ILE A 54 -7.58 1.81 -5.41
CA ILE A 54 -7.85 1.76 -6.85
C ILE A 54 -6.76 0.97 -7.55
N LEU A 55 -5.48 1.23 -7.25
CA LEU A 55 -4.36 0.47 -7.80
C LEU A 55 -4.44 -1.01 -7.41
N GLY A 56 -4.75 -1.32 -6.15
CA GLY A 56 -4.94 -2.70 -5.69
C GLY A 56 -6.10 -3.40 -6.39
N THR A 57 -7.20 -2.69 -6.63
CA THR A 57 -8.34 -3.23 -7.38
C THR A 57 -7.98 -3.50 -8.83
N MET A 58 -7.29 -2.55 -9.48
CA MET A 58 -6.83 -2.72 -10.87
C MET A 58 -5.81 -3.84 -11.00
N ALA A 59 -4.90 -3.99 -10.04
CA ALA A 59 -3.93 -5.08 -10.00
C ALA A 59 -4.65 -6.44 -9.97
N ARG A 60 -5.62 -6.63 -9.08
CA ARG A 60 -6.42 -7.85 -8.98
C ARG A 60 -7.21 -8.12 -10.27
N LEU A 61 -7.92 -7.12 -10.80
CA LEU A 61 -8.71 -7.28 -12.03
C LEU A 61 -7.84 -7.62 -13.23
N GLY A 62 -6.65 -7.00 -13.35
CA GLY A 62 -5.71 -7.29 -14.44
C GLY A 62 -5.14 -8.70 -14.32
N GLU A 63 -4.75 -9.14 -13.11
CA GLU A 63 -4.25 -10.49 -12.87
C GLU A 63 -5.34 -11.55 -13.15
N GLU A 64 -6.57 -11.32 -12.72
CA GLU A 64 -7.73 -12.18 -13.01
C GLU A 64 -8.03 -12.26 -14.52
N ALA A 65 -7.71 -11.20 -15.27
CA ALA A 65 -7.82 -11.18 -16.72
C ALA A 65 -6.60 -11.78 -17.45
N GLY A 66 -5.60 -12.27 -16.72
CA GLY A 66 -4.39 -12.88 -17.27
C GLY A 66 -3.35 -11.88 -17.76
N CYS A 67 -3.36 -10.65 -17.26
CA CYS A 67 -2.40 -9.60 -17.59
C CYS A 67 -1.26 -9.55 -16.58
N ASP A 68 -0.05 -9.27 -17.05
CA ASP A 68 1.04 -8.82 -16.18
C ASP A 68 0.86 -7.34 -15.85
N MET A 69 0.87 -7.03 -14.56
CA MET A 69 0.59 -5.68 -14.03
C MET A 69 1.86 -5.02 -13.52
N LEU A 70 2.06 -3.77 -13.90
CA LEU A 70 3.15 -2.92 -13.40
C LEU A 70 2.58 -1.72 -12.65
N LEU A 71 2.68 -1.72 -11.33
CA LEU A 71 2.23 -0.63 -10.47
C LEU A 71 3.37 0.38 -10.30
N VAL A 72 3.28 1.54 -10.95
CA VAL A 72 4.31 2.59 -10.86
C VAL A 72 4.04 3.48 -9.65
N THR A 73 4.80 3.28 -8.58
CA THR A 73 4.63 4.03 -7.33
C THR A 73 5.91 4.05 -6.51
N GLY A 74 6.08 5.10 -5.68
CA GLY A 74 7.13 5.17 -4.66
C GLY A 74 6.69 4.63 -3.30
N ASP A 75 5.42 4.26 -3.15
CA ASP A 75 4.84 3.82 -1.88
C ASP A 75 5.15 2.35 -1.61
N ARG A 76 5.75 2.06 -0.45
CA ARG A 76 6.11 0.69 -0.04
C ARG A 76 4.92 -0.12 0.41
N ASP A 77 3.82 0.52 0.78
CA ASP A 77 2.60 -0.17 1.17
C ASP A 77 2.06 -1.02 0.02
N MET A 78 2.35 -0.61 -1.23
CA MET A 78 2.03 -1.37 -2.45
C MET A 78 2.75 -2.71 -2.57
N TYR A 79 3.82 -2.95 -1.81
CA TYR A 79 4.55 -4.23 -1.87
C TYR A 79 3.67 -5.42 -1.44
N GLN A 80 2.62 -5.19 -0.67
CA GLN A 80 1.63 -6.21 -0.33
C GLN A 80 0.85 -6.77 -1.53
N LEU A 81 0.85 -6.02 -2.65
CA LEU A 81 0.15 -6.41 -3.88
C LEU A 81 1.02 -7.22 -4.86
N VAL A 82 2.31 -7.36 -4.56
CA VAL A 82 3.26 -8.04 -5.47
C VAL A 82 2.98 -9.54 -5.49
N THR A 83 2.81 -10.06 -6.71
CA THR A 83 2.63 -11.48 -7.03
C THR A 83 3.56 -11.87 -8.19
N GLU A 84 3.42 -13.08 -8.72
CA GLU A 84 4.14 -13.49 -9.95
C GLU A 84 3.75 -12.62 -11.17
N HIS A 85 2.53 -12.10 -11.18
CA HIS A 85 1.99 -11.29 -12.29
C HIS A 85 1.83 -9.80 -11.96
N VAL A 86 1.95 -9.42 -10.70
CA VAL A 86 1.86 -8.02 -10.26
C VAL A 86 3.19 -7.57 -9.70
N ASN A 87 3.83 -6.60 -10.36
CA ASN A 87 5.10 -6.05 -9.93
C ASN A 87 4.97 -4.55 -9.61
N VAL A 88 5.77 -4.07 -8.66
CA VAL A 88 5.84 -2.64 -8.34
C VAL A 88 7.10 -2.04 -8.97
N VAL A 89 6.92 -0.97 -9.73
CA VAL A 89 8.00 -0.17 -10.31
C VAL A 89 8.22 1.06 -9.43
N SER A 90 9.31 1.06 -8.69
CA SER A 90 9.68 2.17 -7.79
C SER A 90 10.78 3.03 -8.38
N THR A 91 10.62 4.36 -8.30
CA THR A 91 11.66 5.33 -8.66
C THR A 91 12.51 5.64 -7.43
N ARG A 92 13.84 5.53 -7.53
CA ARG A 92 14.77 5.78 -6.42
C ARG A 92 15.37 7.19 -6.41
N LYS A 93 15.75 7.69 -7.59
CA LYS A 93 16.33 9.03 -7.77
C LYS A 93 15.70 9.67 -9.01
N GLY A 94 14.55 10.32 -8.82
CA GLY A 94 13.79 10.82 -9.97
C GLY A 94 13.43 9.66 -10.92
N LEU A 95 13.44 9.93 -12.22
CA LEU A 95 13.16 8.91 -13.26
C LEU A 95 14.40 8.16 -13.74
N SER A 96 15.61 8.51 -13.25
CA SER A 96 16.86 7.95 -13.72
C SER A 96 17.20 6.56 -13.15
N GLU A 97 16.67 6.24 -11.99
CA GLU A 97 16.84 4.92 -11.38
C GLU A 97 15.48 4.30 -11.08
N VAL A 98 15.13 3.31 -11.86
CA VAL A 98 13.90 2.52 -11.69
C VAL A 98 14.26 1.14 -11.18
N ALA A 99 13.53 0.65 -10.19
CA ALA A 99 13.66 -0.70 -9.69
C ALA A 99 12.32 -1.42 -9.75
N ILE A 100 12.30 -2.59 -10.37
CA ILE A 100 11.14 -3.49 -10.40
C ILE A 100 11.19 -4.34 -9.14
N ARG A 101 10.06 -4.40 -8.45
CA ARG A 101 9.85 -5.20 -7.24
C ARG A 101 9.06 -6.43 -7.58
N THR A 102 9.75 -7.56 -7.52
CA THR A 102 9.20 -8.91 -7.62
C THR A 102 9.02 -9.48 -6.21
N PRO A 103 8.33 -10.63 -6.03
CA PRO A 103 8.20 -11.26 -4.72
C PRO A 103 9.54 -11.43 -4.00
N GLU A 104 10.58 -11.89 -4.69
CA GLU A 104 11.93 -12.11 -4.11
C GLU A 104 12.59 -10.79 -3.70
N SER A 105 12.47 -9.74 -4.52
CA SER A 105 13.11 -8.46 -4.24
C SER A 105 12.42 -7.67 -3.12
N VAL A 106 11.15 -7.95 -2.82
CA VAL A 106 10.43 -7.38 -1.67
C VAL A 106 10.96 -7.97 -0.38
N ASP A 107 11.18 -9.28 -0.34
CA ASP A 107 11.74 -9.99 0.81
C ASP A 107 13.10 -9.42 1.24
N ASP A 108 13.98 -9.17 0.28
CA ASP A 108 15.33 -8.59 0.53
C ASP A 108 15.27 -7.16 1.12
N LEU A 109 14.24 -6.38 0.81
CA LEU A 109 14.17 -4.96 1.17
C LEU A 109 13.52 -4.66 2.51
N ASP A 110 12.53 -5.44 2.89
CA ASP A 110 11.72 -5.21 4.09
C ASP A 110 12.01 -6.22 5.20
N HIS A 111 13.29 -6.50 5.41
CA HIS A 111 13.75 -7.33 6.53
C HIS A 111 13.27 -8.80 6.47
N GLY A 112 13.12 -9.38 5.28
CA GLY A 112 12.62 -10.75 5.13
C GLY A 112 11.09 -10.85 5.23
N ILE A 113 10.38 -9.79 4.87
CA ILE A 113 8.91 -9.78 4.86
C ILE A 113 8.40 -10.03 3.44
N THR A 114 7.74 -11.15 3.24
CA THR A 114 7.09 -11.47 1.96
C THR A 114 5.92 -10.52 1.68
N PRO A 115 5.53 -10.30 0.41
CA PRO A 115 4.41 -9.43 0.06
C PRO A 115 3.14 -9.69 0.87
N ALA A 116 2.74 -10.94 1.02
CA ALA A 116 1.55 -11.33 1.77
C ALA A 116 1.62 -10.99 3.28
N ARG A 117 2.82 -10.71 3.82
CA ARG A 117 3.05 -10.38 5.23
C ARG A 117 3.24 -8.89 5.50
N VAL A 118 3.25 -8.08 4.47
CA VAL A 118 3.37 -6.62 4.62
C VAL A 118 2.27 -6.04 5.51
N PRO A 119 0.98 -6.42 5.40
CA PRO A 119 -0.05 -5.94 6.32
C PRO A 119 0.20 -6.37 7.78
N ASP A 120 0.65 -7.61 8.02
CA ASP A 120 0.98 -8.13 9.35
C ASP A 120 2.15 -7.35 9.98
N PHE A 121 3.15 -7.02 9.16
CA PHE A 121 4.28 -6.21 9.56
C PHE A 121 3.87 -4.81 10.01
N TYR A 122 2.99 -4.15 9.25
CA TYR A 122 2.41 -2.85 9.64
C TYR A 122 1.49 -2.99 10.87
N GLY A 123 0.80 -4.10 11.02
CA GLY A 123 0.03 -4.41 12.22
C GLY A 123 0.87 -4.33 13.49
N LEU A 124 2.09 -4.85 13.45
CA LEU A 124 3.02 -4.83 14.58
C LEU A 124 3.74 -3.50 14.73
N LYS A 125 4.38 -2.99 13.66
CA LYS A 125 5.22 -1.78 13.77
C LYS A 125 4.44 -0.48 13.73
N GLY A 126 3.21 -0.49 13.22
CA GLY A 126 2.44 0.71 12.90
C GLY A 126 3.02 1.52 11.73
N ASP A 127 2.43 2.69 11.51
CA ASP A 127 2.96 3.71 10.61
C ASP A 127 2.64 5.11 11.14
N THR A 128 3.68 5.81 11.56
CA THR A 128 3.54 7.17 12.09
C THR A 128 3.15 8.17 11.01
N SER A 129 3.51 7.93 9.74
CA SER A 129 3.16 8.83 8.63
C SER A 129 1.66 8.83 8.33
N ASP A 130 0.99 7.72 8.63
CA ASP A 130 -0.45 7.52 8.43
C ASP A 130 -1.24 7.51 9.75
N ASN A 131 -0.54 7.74 10.87
CA ASN A 131 -1.13 7.69 12.21
C ASN A 131 -1.71 6.31 12.57
N ILE A 132 -1.05 5.25 12.10
CA ILE A 132 -1.38 3.86 12.42
C ILE A 132 -0.59 3.44 13.66
N PRO A 133 -1.25 3.02 14.76
CA PRO A 133 -0.61 2.90 16.06
C PRO A 133 0.43 1.79 16.15
N GLY A 134 0.16 0.61 15.63
CA GLY A 134 0.98 -0.58 15.87
C GLY A 134 1.06 -0.96 17.34
N VAL A 135 2.08 -1.73 17.70
CA VAL A 135 2.37 -2.13 19.09
C VAL A 135 3.53 -1.30 19.64
N PRO A 136 3.33 -0.55 20.76
CA PRO A 136 4.39 0.28 21.35
C PRO A 136 5.68 -0.51 21.63
N GLY A 137 6.81 0.00 21.14
CA GLY A 137 8.14 -0.61 21.33
C GLY A 137 8.46 -1.77 20.39
N ILE A 138 7.57 -2.09 19.44
CA ILE A 138 7.82 -3.02 18.33
C ILE A 138 8.08 -2.19 17.08
N GLY A 139 9.34 -1.95 16.77
CA GLY A 139 9.78 -1.32 15.52
C GLY A 139 10.06 -2.36 14.42
N PRO A 140 10.54 -1.93 13.24
CA PRO A 140 10.69 -2.79 12.06
C PRO A 140 11.43 -4.10 12.32
N LYS A 141 12.61 -4.04 12.95
CA LYS A 141 13.44 -5.23 13.23
C LYS A 141 12.76 -6.25 14.15
N LYS A 142 11.97 -5.78 15.13
CA LYS A 142 11.25 -6.67 16.04
C LYS A 142 10.02 -7.25 15.38
N ALA A 143 9.31 -6.44 14.59
CA ALA A 143 8.15 -6.89 13.82
C ALA A 143 8.54 -8.00 12.84
N SER A 144 9.60 -7.80 12.05
CA SER A 144 10.09 -8.82 11.12
C SER A 144 10.57 -10.09 11.83
N ALA A 145 11.27 -9.96 12.96
CA ALA A 145 11.71 -11.12 13.75
C ALA A 145 10.53 -11.94 14.28
N LEU A 146 9.46 -11.28 14.76
CA LEU A 146 8.26 -11.97 15.22
C LEU A 146 7.53 -12.67 14.06
N ILE A 147 7.40 -12.03 12.92
CA ILE A 147 6.77 -12.64 11.74
C ILE A 147 7.63 -13.80 11.21
N ALA A 148 8.94 -13.65 11.16
CA ALA A 148 9.84 -14.73 10.76
C ALA A 148 9.76 -15.95 11.71
N GLN A 149 9.55 -15.71 13.00
CA GLN A 149 9.46 -16.76 14.01
C GLN A 149 8.10 -17.47 13.98
N TYR A 150 6.99 -16.73 13.87
CA TYR A 150 5.64 -17.25 14.05
C TYR A 150 4.83 -17.33 12.75
N GLY A 151 5.28 -16.69 11.68
CA GLY A 151 4.69 -16.76 10.35
C GLY A 151 3.67 -15.65 10.03
N SER A 152 2.83 -15.21 10.97
CA SER A 152 1.80 -14.19 10.74
C SER A 152 1.50 -13.41 12.02
N LEU A 153 0.79 -12.28 11.89
CA LEU A 153 0.32 -11.52 13.05
C LEU A 153 -0.62 -12.37 13.93
N ASP A 154 -1.48 -13.18 13.34
CA ASP A 154 -2.39 -14.04 14.10
C ASP A 154 -1.62 -15.06 14.94
N GLU A 155 -0.57 -15.67 14.37
CA GLU A 155 0.30 -16.59 15.10
C GLU A 155 1.16 -15.87 16.15
N VAL A 156 1.63 -14.65 15.87
CA VAL A 156 2.32 -13.81 16.88
C VAL A 156 1.40 -13.54 18.07
N ILE A 157 0.13 -13.24 17.82
CA ILE A 157 -0.88 -13.02 18.87
C ILE A 157 -1.17 -14.31 19.63
N ALA A 158 -1.36 -15.44 18.94
CA ALA A 158 -1.61 -16.74 19.56
C ALA A 158 -0.47 -17.16 20.50
N HIS A 159 0.77 -16.80 20.18
CA HIS A 159 1.96 -17.10 20.96
C HIS A 159 2.47 -15.90 21.80
N ALA A 160 1.62 -14.90 22.05
CA ALA A 160 2.03 -13.68 22.75
C ALA A 160 2.56 -13.92 24.17
N ASP A 161 2.15 -15.02 24.83
CA ASP A 161 2.62 -15.42 26.16
C ASP A 161 4.07 -15.98 26.14
N GLU A 162 4.53 -16.45 25.00
CA GLU A 162 5.92 -16.90 24.83
C GLU A 162 6.90 -15.75 24.65
N VAL A 163 6.41 -14.57 24.23
CA VAL A 163 7.21 -13.37 24.04
C VAL A 163 7.55 -12.74 25.38
N LYS A 164 8.84 -12.78 25.74
CA LYS A 164 9.33 -12.38 27.07
C LYS A 164 9.55 -10.86 27.19
N GLY A 165 9.54 -10.42 28.45
CA GLY A 165 9.90 -9.05 28.83
C GLY A 165 8.91 -8.01 28.33
N LYS A 166 9.37 -6.74 28.29
CA LYS A 166 8.51 -5.59 27.95
C LYS A 166 7.84 -5.67 26.58
N MET A 167 8.48 -6.35 25.63
CA MET A 167 7.90 -6.56 24.30
C MET A 167 6.65 -7.43 24.37
N GLY A 168 6.69 -8.53 25.11
CA GLY A 168 5.53 -9.42 25.29
C GLY A 168 4.41 -8.75 26.09
N GLU A 169 4.75 -7.97 27.14
CA GLU A 169 3.78 -7.19 27.88
C GLU A 169 3.04 -6.21 26.97
N ASN A 170 3.80 -5.45 26.15
CA ASN A 170 3.21 -4.49 25.22
C ASN A 170 2.37 -5.19 24.15
N LEU A 171 2.85 -6.32 23.60
CA LEU A 171 2.10 -7.10 22.62
C LEU A 171 0.74 -7.53 23.16
N ARG A 172 0.70 -8.15 24.34
CA ARG A 172 -0.56 -8.57 24.98
C ARG A 172 -1.50 -7.42 25.32
N ALA A 173 -0.93 -6.26 25.72
CA ALA A 173 -1.72 -5.09 26.05
C ALA A 173 -2.30 -4.35 24.84
N HIS A 174 -1.76 -4.57 23.62
CA HIS A 174 -2.10 -3.84 22.39
C HIS A 174 -2.47 -4.76 21.23
N ILE A 175 -3.08 -5.91 21.52
CA ILE A 175 -3.56 -6.85 20.48
C ILE A 175 -4.58 -6.16 19.56
N ASP A 176 -5.54 -5.44 20.15
CA ASP A 176 -6.56 -4.74 19.38
C ASP A 176 -5.95 -3.65 18.49
N ASP A 177 -4.94 -2.93 18.98
CA ASP A 177 -4.21 -1.93 18.18
C ASP A 177 -3.45 -2.58 17.02
N ALA A 178 -2.87 -3.75 17.22
CA ALA A 178 -2.17 -4.50 16.17
C ALA A 178 -3.15 -4.96 15.07
N LEU A 179 -4.30 -5.52 15.45
CA LEU A 179 -5.34 -5.95 14.53
C LEU A 179 -5.96 -4.78 13.78
N LEU A 180 -6.22 -3.67 14.47
CA LEU A 180 -6.68 -2.43 13.88
C LEU A 180 -5.67 -1.89 12.87
N SER A 181 -4.39 -1.85 13.24
CA SER A 181 -3.30 -1.37 12.40
C SER A 181 -3.17 -2.22 11.12
N ARG A 182 -3.20 -3.54 11.23
CA ARG A 182 -3.23 -4.44 10.07
C ARG A 182 -4.43 -4.14 9.16
N LYS A 183 -5.62 -4.00 9.73
CA LYS A 183 -6.84 -3.72 8.98
C LYS A 183 -6.75 -2.41 8.20
N VAL A 184 -6.20 -1.37 8.81
CA VAL A 184 -6.04 -0.04 8.18
C VAL A 184 -4.92 -0.04 7.13
N ALA A 185 -3.82 -0.76 7.38
CA ALA A 185 -2.69 -0.88 6.45
C ALA A 185 -2.98 -1.80 5.25
N THR A 186 -4.00 -2.66 5.34
CA THR A 186 -4.38 -3.54 4.23
C THR A 186 -5.01 -2.72 3.10
N ILE A 187 -4.42 -2.81 1.92
CA ILE A 187 -4.97 -2.23 0.69
C ILE A 187 -6.20 -3.03 0.28
N ARG A 188 -7.29 -2.34 0.03
CA ARG A 188 -8.51 -2.94 -0.47
C ARG A 188 -8.43 -3.13 -1.97
N THR A 189 -9.00 -4.25 -2.43
CA THR A 189 -9.00 -4.62 -3.85
C THR A 189 -10.41 -4.70 -4.44
N ASP A 190 -11.37 -4.05 -3.77
CA ASP A 190 -12.79 -4.05 -4.11
C ASP A 190 -13.36 -2.62 -4.30
N ALA A 191 -12.50 -1.67 -4.70
CA ALA A 191 -12.95 -0.34 -5.08
C ALA A 191 -13.93 -0.43 -6.27
N PRO A 192 -14.98 0.42 -6.32
CA PRO A 192 -15.95 0.40 -7.40
C PRO A 192 -15.38 1.04 -8.68
N VAL A 193 -14.42 0.36 -9.27
CA VAL A 193 -13.78 0.69 -10.55
C VAL A 193 -13.79 -0.54 -11.44
N GLU A 194 -13.85 -0.34 -12.74
CA GLU A 194 -13.87 -1.39 -13.74
C GLU A 194 -12.62 -1.34 -14.60
N LEU A 195 -12.13 -2.50 -15.03
CA LEU A 195 -11.07 -2.62 -16.01
C LEU A 195 -11.70 -2.70 -17.41
N ASP A 196 -11.55 -1.61 -18.16
CA ASP A 196 -11.98 -1.53 -19.56
C ASP A 196 -10.74 -1.50 -20.46
N PHE A 197 -10.46 -2.62 -21.13
CA PHE A 197 -9.29 -2.75 -22.00
C PHE A 197 -9.36 -1.85 -23.24
N GLU A 198 -10.55 -1.52 -23.74
CA GLU A 198 -10.69 -0.61 -24.88
C GLU A 198 -10.38 0.82 -24.45
N ALA A 199 -10.96 1.27 -23.35
CA ALA A 199 -10.72 2.61 -22.80
C ALA A 199 -9.31 2.79 -22.24
N THR A 200 -8.64 1.70 -21.82
CA THR A 200 -7.29 1.73 -21.24
C THR A 200 -6.19 1.35 -22.23
N SER A 201 -6.54 0.97 -23.48
CA SER A 201 -5.52 0.69 -24.49
C SER A 201 -4.79 1.97 -24.87
N PHE A 202 -3.46 1.94 -24.73
CA PHE A 202 -2.62 3.06 -25.14
C PHE A 202 -2.44 3.02 -26.66
N PRO A 203 -2.82 4.09 -27.40
CA PRO A 203 -2.56 4.12 -28.83
C PRO A 203 -1.05 4.07 -29.06
N ALA A 204 -0.62 3.29 -30.03
CA ALA A 204 0.77 3.29 -30.46
C ALA A 204 1.14 4.71 -30.88
N PHE A 205 2.06 5.35 -30.18
CA PHE A 205 2.61 6.64 -30.60
C PHE A 205 3.41 6.41 -31.89
N SER A 206 2.99 7.06 -32.95
CA SER A 206 3.88 7.27 -34.10
C SER A 206 4.92 8.31 -33.69
N ALA A 207 6.20 7.98 -33.84
CA ALA A 207 7.29 8.94 -33.57
C ALA A 207 7.28 10.14 -34.55
N ASP A 208 6.41 10.13 -35.54
CA ASP A 208 6.31 11.13 -36.62
C ASP A 208 5.10 12.07 -36.45
N GLU A 209 4.33 11.96 -35.35
CA GLU A 209 3.27 12.90 -34.94
C GLU A 209 3.70 13.69 -33.69
#